data_14cb6282a5f452ce7d9c8c22645c72bc
#
_entry.id   14cb6282a5f452ce7d9c8c22645c72bc
#
_cell.length_a   1.000
_cell.length_b   1.000
_cell.length_c   1.000
_cell.angle_alpha   90.00
_cell.angle_beta   90.00
_cell.angle_gamma   90.00
#
_symmetry.space_group_name_H-M   'P 1'
#
loop_
_entity.id
_entity.type
_entity.pdbx_description
1 polymer ?
#
loop_
_entity_poly.entity_id
_entity_poly.type
_entity_poly.pdbx_seq_one_letter_code
_entity_poly.pdbx_strand_id
1 'polypeptide(L)'
;SLHDALPISIQAQIISLLKNICKKRGAAVMLITHDMGVIAETCDRVAVMYAGRIVEVGPVHQVINHPEHPYTAGLMASIPDMEVDRERLNQIDGAMPRLNAIPTGCAFNPRCTHTFDRCRQERPELTQVTKLDRSGQTHVACWLQNEVSAEVVR
;
A
#
# COMPACT_ATOMS: atom_id res chain seq x y z
N SER A 1 7.95 26.42 18.01
CA SER A 1 9.10 27.13 17.45
C SER A 1 8.96 27.25 15.95
N LEU A 2 9.34 28.38 15.35
CA LEU A 2 9.28 28.67 13.92
C LEU A 2 10.11 27.70 13.05
N HIS A 3 11.04 26.95 13.64
CA HIS A 3 11.89 26.00 12.93
C HIS A 3 11.21 24.68 12.57
N ASP A 4 10.14 24.30 13.27
CA ASP A 4 9.45 23.03 13.04
C ASP A 4 8.37 23.12 11.93
N ALA A 5 7.91 24.33 11.62
CA ALA A 5 6.89 24.55 10.57
C ALA A 5 7.50 24.73 9.14
N LEU A 6 8.76 25.12 9.02
CA LEU A 6 9.41 25.39 7.73
C LEU A 6 9.55 24.17 6.82
N PRO A 7 9.93 22.96 7.31
CA PRO A 7 10.07 21.80 6.41
C PRO A 7 8.72 21.34 5.82
N ILE A 8 7.65 21.37 6.59
CA ILE A 8 6.31 20.97 6.12
C ILE A 8 5.78 21.94 5.07
N SER A 9 5.98 23.23 5.24
CA SER A 9 5.55 24.24 4.26
C SER A 9 6.32 24.14 2.92
N ILE A 10 7.63 23.86 2.97
CA ILE A 10 8.48 23.67 1.79
C ILE A 10 8.05 22.41 1.04
N GLN A 11 7.81 21.30 1.73
CA GLN A 11 7.34 20.06 1.12
C GLN A 11 6.01 20.26 0.39
N ALA A 12 5.04 20.92 1.02
CA ALA A 12 3.74 21.24 0.41
C ALA A 12 3.89 22.13 -0.84
N GLN A 13 4.81 23.12 -0.81
CA GLN A 13 5.08 23.97 -1.97
C GLN A 13 5.70 23.18 -3.14
N ILE A 14 6.66 22.30 -2.86
CA ILE A 14 7.29 21.45 -3.89
C ILE A 14 6.23 20.52 -4.52
N ILE A 15 5.38 19.91 -3.73
CA ILE A 15 4.31 19.02 -4.20
C ILE A 15 3.32 19.80 -5.08
N SER A 16 2.90 20.99 -4.64
CA SER A 16 2.02 21.85 -5.42
C SER A 16 2.65 22.25 -6.75
N LEU A 17 3.94 22.58 -6.77
CA LEU A 17 4.69 22.89 -7.98
C LEU A 17 4.74 21.69 -8.94
N LEU A 18 5.03 20.48 -8.43
CA LEU A 18 5.05 19.25 -9.22
C LEU A 18 3.68 18.97 -9.85
N LYS A 19 2.60 19.06 -9.09
CA LYS A 19 1.22 18.93 -9.60
C LYS A 19 0.95 19.91 -10.74
N ASN A 20 1.34 21.16 -10.57
CA ASN A 20 1.15 22.19 -11.58
C ASN A 20 1.94 21.90 -12.87
N ILE A 21 3.18 21.43 -12.75
CA ILE A 21 4.02 21.06 -13.90
C ILE A 21 3.40 19.88 -14.65
N CYS A 22 2.98 18.82 -13.92
CA CYS A 22 2.32 17.66 -14.50
C CYS A 22 1.09 18.10 -15.32
N LYS A 23 0.22 18.90 -14.71
CA LYS A 23 -1.01 19.37 -15.34
C LYS A 23 -0.76 20.25 -16.56
N LYS A 24 0.22 21.16 -16.50
CA LYS A 24 0.54 22.08 -17.61
C LYS A 24 1.26 21.41 -18.78
N ARG A 25 2.08 20.40 -18.51
CA ARG A 25 2.93 19.75 -19.51
C ARG A 25 2.45 18.37 -19.94
N GLY A 26 1.37 17.85 -19.34
CA GLY A 26 0.91 16.47 -19.58
C GLY A 26 1.95 15.42 -19.15
N ALA A 27 2.81 15.74 -18.19
CA ALA A 27 3.85 14.84 -17.72
C ALA A 27 3.32 13.95 -16.58
N ALA A 28 3.78 12.68 -16.53
CA ALA A 28 3.58 11.80 -15.40
C ALA A 28 4.76 11.95 -14.43
N VAL A 29 4.48 11.90 -13.13
CA VAL A 29 5.49 11.91 -12.06
C VAL A 29 5.34 10.66 -11.20
N MET A 30 6.45 9.98 -10.95
CA MET A 30 6.54 8.91 -9.97
C MET A 30 7.15 9.49 -8.68
N LEU A 31 6.37 9.47 -7.60
CA LEU A 31 6.82 9.88 -6.28
C LEU A 31 7.13 8.65 -5.43
N ILE A 32 8.35 8.59 -4.88
CA ILE A 32 8.75 7.53 -3.94
C ILE A 32 8.83 8.15 -2.55
N THR A 33 7.97 7.72 -1.66
CA THR A 33 7.87 8.25 -0.30
C THR A 33 7.28 7.21 0.64
N HIS A 34 7.44 7.40 1.93
CA HIS A 34 6.75 6.65 2.98
C HIS A 34 5.65 7.49 3.66
N ASP A 35 5.43 8.71 3.22
CA ASP A 35 4.41 9.61 3.76
C ASP A 35 3.07 9.36 3.06
N MET A 36 2.18 8.66 3.77
CA MET A 36 0.86 8.28 3.25
C MET A 36 -0.07 9.48 3.09
N GLY A 37 0.09 10.54 3.89
CA GLY A 37 -0.66 11.78 3.76
C GLY A 37 -0.36 12.46 2.42
N VAL A 38 0.92 12.54 2.08
CA VAL A 38 1.37 13.06 0.78
C VAL A 38 0.81 12.22 -0.38
N ILE A 39 0.87 10.89 -0.27
CA ILE A 39 0.35 9.98 -1.30
C ILE A 39 -1.16 10.20 -1.48
N ALA A 40 -1.92 10.22 -0.39
CA ALA A 40 -3.38 10.37 -0.41
C ALA A 40 -3.82 11.68 -1.09
N GLU A 41 -3.08 12.76 -0.84
CA GLU A 41 -3.40 14.09 -1.33
C GLU A 41 -2.93 14.34 -2.77
N THR A 42 -1.85 13.68 -3.20
CA THR A 42 -1.14 14.06 -4.43
C THR A 42 -1.23 13.06 -5.56
N CYS A 43 -1.41 11.78 -5.28
CA CYS A 43 -1.29 10.72 -6.27
C CYS A 43 -2.65 10.26 -6.78
N ASP A 44 -2.74 9.93 -8.06
CA ASP A 44 -3.92 9.27 -8.64
C ASP A 44 -3.89 7.77 -8.37
N ARG A 45 -2.69 7.19 -8.38
CA ARG A 45 -2.45 5.76 -8.15
C ARG A 45 -1.30 5.56 -7.18
N VAL A 46 -1.34 4.46 -6.45
CA VAL A 46 -0.27 4.05 -5.53
C VAL A 46 0.12 2.60 -5.81
N ALA A 47 1.43 2.34 -5.72
CA ALA A 47 1.99 0.99 -5.70
C ALA A 47 2.68 0.76 -4.35
N VAL A 48 2.18 -0.19 -3.59
CA VAL A 48 2.75 -0.58 -2.30
C VAL A 48 3.81 -1.65 -2.52
N MET A 49 4.99 -1.45 -1.96
CA MET A 49 6.12 -2.36 -2.09
C MET A 49 6.46 -3.04 -0.77
N TYR A 50 6.78 -4.33 -0.82
CA TYR A 50 7.32 -5.10 0.29
C TYR A 50 8.45 -6.00 -0.19
N ALA A 51 9.59 -5.96 0.52
CA ALA A 51 10.78 -6.77 0.20
C ALA A 51 11.17 -6.73 -1.30
N GLY A 52 11.18 -5.51 -1.89
CA GLY A 52 11.60 -5.28 -3.28
C GLY A 52 10.56 -5.63 -4.35
N ARG A 53 9.31 -5.93 -3.96
CA ARG A 53 8.23 -6.27 -4.91
C ARG A 53 6.97 -5.47 -4.65
N ILE A 54 6.21 -5.20 -5.72
CA ILE A 54 4.87 -4.63 -5.62
C ILE A 54 3.95 -5.72 -5.07
N VAL A 55 3.26 -5.43 -3.98
CA VAL A 55 2.27 -6.31 -3.34
C VAL A 55 0.84 -5.87 -3.63
N GLU A 56 0.64 -4.58 -3.88
CA GLU A 56 -0.65 -4.02 -4.25
C GLU A 56 -0.46 -2.76 -5.09
N VAL A 57 -1.30 -2.56 -6.12
CA VAL A 57 -1.29 -1.34 -6.94
C VAL A 57 -2.71 -1.03 -7.42
N GLY A 58 -3.10 0.24 -7.29
CA GLY A 58 -4.44 0.66 -7.70
C GLY A 58 -4.67 2.16 -7.56
N PRO A 59 -5.90 2.63 -7.80
CA PRO A 59 -6.29 4.00 -7.47
C PRO A 59 -6.05 4.29 -5.99
N VAL A 60 -5.51 5.47 -5.69
CA VAL A 60 -5.07 5.81 -4.32
C VAL A 60 -6.20 5.67 -3.31
N HIS A 61 -7.40 6.16 -3.64
CA HIS A 61 -8.56 6.09 -2.75
C HIS A 61 -9.03 4.65 -2.47
N GLN A 62 -8.84 3.72 -3.41
CA GLN A 62 -9.18 2.30 -3.21
C GLN A 62 -8.16 1.61 -2.32
N VAL A 63 -6.87 1.78 -2.60
CA VAL A 63 -5.80 1.13 -1.84
C VAL A 63 -5.76 1.62 -0.39
N ILE A 64 -6.04 2.93 -0.16
CA ILE A 64 -6.05 3.49 1.20
C ILE A 64 -7.29 3.04 1.99
N ASN A 65 -8.49 3.17 1.40
CA ASN A 65 -9.74 2.91 2.14
C ASN A 65 -10.13 1.43 2.15
N HIS A 66 -9.66 0.67 1.18
CA HIS A 66 -10.00 -0.74 0.98
C HIS A 66 -8.78 -1.56 0.57
N PRO A 67 -7.75 -1.63 1.43
CA PRO A 67 -6.54 -2.40 1.14
C PRO A 67 -6.87 -3.88 1.00
N GLU A 68 -6.32 -4.52 -0.04
CA GLU A 68 -6.55 -5.94 -0.34
C GLU A 68 -5.40 -6.83 0.15
N HIS A 69 -4.19 -6.28 0.25
CA HIS A 69 -3.05 -7.02 0.79
C HIS A 69 -2.94 -6.80 2.31
N PRO A 70 -2.76 -7.85 3.14
CA PRO A 70 -2.64 -7.71 4.61
C PRO A 70 -1.53 -6.76 5.07
N TYR A 71 -0.45 -6.65 4.32
CA TYR A 71 0.60 -5.66 4.60
C TYR A 71 0.09 -4.23 4.41
N THR A 72 -0.61 -3.95 3.31
CA THR A 72 -1.22 -2.64 3.05
C THR A 72 -2.23 -2.28 4.13
N ALA A 73 -3.07 -3.24 4.51
CA ALA A 73 -4.04 -3.07 5.62
C ALA A 73 -3.33 -2.71 6.94
N GLY A 74 -2.23 -3.40 7.25
CA GLY A 74 -1.42 -3.10 8.42
C GLY A 74 -0.78 -1.71 8.37
N LEU A 75 -0.30 -1.27 7.20
CA LEU A 75 0.23 0.09 7.01
C LEU A 75 -0.86 1.15 7.25
N MET A 76 -2.04 0.96 6.66
CA MET A 76 -3.16 1.90 6.83
C MET A 76 -3.61 1.96 8.30
N ALA A 77 -3.68 0.80 8.98
CA ALA A 77 -4.03 0.74 10.40
C ALA A 77 -2.98 1.36 11.34
N SER A 78 -1.75 1.55 10.85
CA SER A 78 -0.65 2.18 11.62
C SER A 78 -0.63 3.71 11.51
N ILE A 79 -1.45 4.30 10.62
CA ILE A 79 -1.58 5.76 10.48
C ILE A 79 -2.42 6.26 11.65
N PRO A 80 -1.95 7.28 12.40
CA PRO A 80 -2.75 7.89 13.44
C PRO A 80 -4.03 8.51 12.86
N ASP A 81 -5.17 8.06 13.33
CA ASP A 81 -6.44 8.71 13.05
C ASP A 81 -6.60 9.85 14.06
N MET A 82 -6.61 11.10 13.59
CA MET A 82 -6.72 12.28 14.44
C MET A 82 -8.07 12.39 15.15
N GLU A 83 -9.07 11.62 14.71
CA GLU A 83 -10.43 11.62 15.29
C GLU A 83 -10.65 10.54 16.36
N VAL A 84 -9.74 9.56 16.46
CA VAL A 84 -9.88 8.44 17.40
C VAL A 84 -8.67 8.39 18.32
N ASP A 85 -8.88 8.72 19.58
CA ASP A 85 -7.89 8.58 20.65
C ASP A 85 -7.67 7.09 20.94
N ARG A 86 -6.78 6.45 20.15
CA ARG A 86 -6.36 5.07 20.37
C ARG A 86 -5.12 5.07 21.24
N GLU A 87 -5.21 4.51 22.41
CA GLU A 87 -4.07 4.35 23.34
C GLU A 87 -2.87 3.59 22.73
N ARG A 88 -3.04 2.92 21.62
CA ARG A 88 -1.99 2.17 20.91
C ARG A 88 -2.19 2.19 19.39
N LEU A 89 -1.19 2.66 18.67
CA LEU A 89 -1.12 2.48 17.22
C LEU A 89 -0.94 1.00 16.89
N ASN A 90 -1.69 0.50 15.94
CA ASN A 90 -1.50 -0.85 15.42
C ASN A 90 -0.14 -0.92 14.72
N GLN A 91 0.72 -1.80 15.18
CA GLN A 91 2.02 -2.06 14.56
C GLN A 91 1.98 -3.41 13.85
N ILE A 92 2.67 -3.49 12.72
CA ILE A 92 2.89 -4.77 12.05
C ILE A 92 4.01 -5.50 12.79
N ASP A 93 3.68 -6.57 13.48
CA ASP A 93 4.64 -7.34 14.27
C ASP A 93 5.78 -7.92 13.43
N GLY A 94 6.94 -8.11 14.08
CA GLY A 94 8.13 -8.69 13.47
C GLY A 94 8.94 -7.70 12.62
N ALA A 95 10.11 -8.14 12.22
CA ALA A 95 11.05 -7.33 11.42
C ALA A 95 10.88 -7.60 9.92
N MET A 96 11.15 -6.58 9.10
CA MET A 96 11.25 -6.75 7.65
C MET A 96 12.37 -7.74 7.30
N PRO A 97 12.17 -8.70 6.39
CA PRO A 97 13.21 -9.62 5.98
C PRO A 97 14.39 -8.87 5.34
N ARG A 98 15.59 -9.36 5.58
CA ARG A 98 16.76 -8.84 4.86
C ARG A 98 16.67 -9.24 3.39
N LEU A 99 17.17 -8.40 2.49
CA LEU A 99 17.11 -8.65 1.04
C LEU A 99 17.82 -9.94 0.61
N ASN A 100 18.81 -10.39 1.37
CA ASN A 100 19.54 -11.65 1.16
C ASN A 100 18.90 -12.85 1.88
N ALA A 101 17.79 -12.67 2.58
CA ALA A 101 17.08 -13.70 3.35
C ALA A 101 15.55 -13.52 3.23
N ILE A 102 15.07 -13.27 2.01
CA ILE A 102 13.63 -13.17 1.73
C ILE A 102 13.01 -14.57 1.87
N PRO A 103 11.93 -14.74 2.64
CA PRO A 103 11.23 -16.01 2.79
C PRO A 103 10.77 -16.60 1.45
N THR A 104 10.72 -17.92 1.37
CA THR A 104 10.06 -18.62 0.26
C THR A 104 8.56 -18.30 0.24
N GLY A 105 7.96 -18.40 -0.93
CA GLY A 105 6.55 -18.04 -1.11
C GLY A 105 6.30 -16.54 -1.03
N CYS A 106 5.22 -16.14 -0.39
CA CYS A 106 4.90 -14.75 -0.12
C CYS A 106 5.91 -14.17 0.87
N ALA A 107 6.61 -13.11 0.50
CA ALA A 107 7.64 -12.49 1.35
C ALA A 107 7.08 -11.98 2.70
N PHE A 108 5.79 -11.69 2.77
CA PHE A 108 5.12 -11.23 3.97
C PHE A 108 4.62 -12.37 4.88
N ASN A 109 4.70 -13.65 4.43
CA ASN A 109 4.12 -14.78 5.15
C ASN A 109 4.52 -14.89 6.63
N PRO A 110 5.76 -14.58 7.09
CA PRO A 110 6.13 -14.70 8.50
C PRO A 110 5.45 -13.67 9.42
N ARG A 111 4.94 -12.57 8.84
CA ARG A 111 4.31 -11.46 9.56
C ARG A 111 2.81 -11.35 9.29
N CYS A 112 2.30 -12.18 8.38
CA CYS A 112 0.90 -12.17 7.98
C CYS A 112 0.05 -12.97 8.97
N THR A 113 -0.94 -12.33 9.58
CA THR A 113 -1.90 -12.99 10.48
C THR A 113 -2.84 -13.96 9.77
N HIS A 114 -2.94 -13.85 8.44
CA HIS A 114 -3.78 -14.69 7.58
C HIS A 114 -2.97 -15.72 6.79
N THR A 115 -1.72 -16.02 7.20
CA THR A 115 -0.86 -16.93 6.46
C THR A 115 -1.37 -18.37 6.52
N PHE A 116 -1.27 -19.10 5.40
CA PHE A 116 -1.57 -20.51 5.27
C PHE A 116 -0.49 -21.23 4.43
N ASP A 117 -0.60 -22.54 4.22
CA ASP A 117 0.49 -23.35 3.67
C ASP A 117 0.96 -22.89 2.29
N ARG A 118 0.04 -22.55 1.40
CA ARG A 118 0.38 -22.03 0.07
C ARG A 118 1.20 -20.75 0.13
N CYS A 119 0.90 -19.86 1.08
CA CYS A 119 1.67 -18.63 1.29
C CYS A 119 3.15 -18.88 1.61
N ARG A 120 3.48 -20.03 2.21
CA ARG A 120 4.86 -20.42 2.56
C ARG A 120 5.60 -21.10 1.42
N GLN A 121 4.87 -21.70 0.49
CA GLN A 121 5.41 -22.52 -0.60
C GLN A 121 5.48 -21.77 -1.91
N GLU A 122 4.43 -21.02 -2.25
CA GLU A 122 4.27 -20.38 -3.54
C GLU A 122 4.18 -18.86 -3.41
N ARG A 123 4.82 -18.17 -4.33
CA ARG A 123 4.74 -16.72 -4.42
C ARG A 123 3.49 -16.33 -5.20
N PRO A 124 2.61 -15.47 -4.63
CA PRO A 124 1.48 -14.94 -5.38
C PRO A 124 1.96 -13.99 -6.48
N GLU A 125 1.35 -14.12 -7.65
CA GLU A 125 1.50 -13.16 -8.74
C GLU A 125 0.60 -11.95 -8.52
N LEU A 126 0.96 -10.82 -9.13
CA LEU A 126 0.17 -9.60 -9.10
C LEU A 126 -1.04 -9.77 -10.05
N THR A 127 -2.21 -10.04 -9.49
CA THR A 127 -3.44 -10.31 -10.24
C THR A 127 -4.50 -9.25 -9.98
N GLN A 128 -5.37 -9.03 -10.96
CA GLN A 128 -6.47 -8.09 -10.86
C GLN A 128 -7.51 -8.57 -9.83
N VAL A 129 -7.98 -7.65 -8.99
CA VAL A 129 -9.06 -7.92 -8.05
C VAL A 129 -10.41 -7.82 -8.78
N THR A 130 -11.18 -8.91 -8.78
CA THR A 130 -12.47 -9.04 -9.51
C THR A 130 -13.70 -8.91 -8.59
N LYS A 131 -13.62 -8.16 -7.52
CA LYS A 131 -14.79 -7.94 -6.63
C LYS A 131 -15.85 -7.06 -7.32
N LEU A 132 -17.13 -7.45 -7.21
CA LEU A 132 -18.28 -7.01 -8.01
C LEU A 132 -18.57 -5.49 -8.05
N ASP A 133 -18.01 -4.68 -7.17
CA ASP A 133 -18.27 -3.23 -7.10
C ASP A 133 -17.02 -2.35 -7.24
N ARG A 134 -15.90 -2.96 -7.59
CA ARG A 134 -14.63 -2.24 -7.72
C ARG A 134 -14.18 -2.22 -9.17
N SER A 135 -13.86 -1.04 -9.65
CA SER A 135 -13.54 -0.67 -11.04
C SER A 135 -12.41 -1.47 -11.73
N GLY A 136 -12.09 -2.68 -11.30
CA GLY A 136 -11.13 -3.58 -11.94
C GLY A 136 -9.71 -3.02 -12.10
N GLN A 137 -9.37 -1.93 -11.41
CA GLN A 137 -8.10 -1.22 -11.58
C GLN A 137 -7.07 -1.56 -10.49
N THR A 138 -7.48 -2.31 -9.45
CA THR A 138 -6.59 -2.75 -8.37
C THR A 138 -6.04 -4.13 -8.67
N HIS A 139 -4.72 -4.28 -8.49
CA HIS A 139 -4.02 -5.55 -8.58
C HIS A 139 -3.36 -5.86 -7.25
N VAL A 140 -3.38 -7.13 -6.85
CA VAL A 140 -2.82 -7.58 -5.57
C VAL A 140 -2.06 -8.89 -5.73
N ALA A 141 -0.94 -9.02 -5.04
CA ALA A 141 -0.15 -10.24 -4.95
C ALA A 141 -0.47 -10.96 -3.63
N CYS A 142 -1.67 -11.56 -3.53
CA CYS A 142 -2.13 -12.22 -2.31
C CYS A 142 -3.05 -13.40 -2.62
N TRP A 143 -2.76 -14.55 -2.05
CA TRP A 143 -3.56 -15.77 -2.24
C TRP A 143 -4.98 -15.68 -1.66
N LEU A 144 -5.19 -14.88 -0.62
CA LEU A 144 -6.53 -14.64 -0.05
C LEU A 144 -7.52 -14.08 -1.07
N GLN A 145 -7.03 -13.29 -2.02
CA GLN A 145 -7.89 -12.68 -3.04
C GLN A 145 -8.14 -13.63 -4.22
N ASN A 146 -7.21 -14.53 -4.49
CA ASN A 146 -7.33 -15.50 -5.58
C ASN A 146 -8.25 -16.68 -5.24
N GLU A 147 -8.35 -17.08 -3.96
CA GLU A 147 -9.22 -18.16 -3.51
C GLU A 147 -10.70 -17.73 -3.46
N VAL A 148 -11.00 -16.50 -3.08
CA VAL A 148 -12.36 -15.95 -3.08
C VAL A 148 -12.93 -15.88 -4.50
N SER A 149 -12.09 -15.70 -5.51
CA SER A 149 -12.52 -15.70 -6.93
C SER A 149 -12.87 -17.08 -7.46
N ALA A 150 -12.36 -18.15 -6.84
CA ALA A 150 -12.63 -19.54 -7.27
C ALA A 150 -13.93 -20.13 -6.68
N GLU A 151 -14.42 -19.61 -5.55
CA GLU A 151 -15.66 -20.07 -4.92
C GLU A 151 -16.93 -19.41 -5.50
N VAL A 152 -16.81 -18.27 -6.17
CA VAL A 152 -17.96 -17.56 -6.79
C VAL A 152 -18.35 -18.14 -8.15
N VAL A 153 -17.59 -19.06 -8.70
CA VAL A 153 -17.83 -19.68 -10.06
C VAL A 153 -18.37 -21.12 -9.93
N ARG A 154 -18.90 -21.53 -8.77
CA ARG A 154 -19.58 -22.82 -8.63
C ARG A 154 -21.07 -22.66 -8.33
#